data_4df061fdfc263d664696858cf24a7ef3
#
_entry.id   4df061fdfc263d664696858cf24a7ef3
#
_cell.length_a   1.000
_cell.length_b   1.000
_cell.length_c   1.000
_cell.angle_alpha   90.00
_cell.angle_beta   90.00
_cell.angle_gamma   90.00
#
_symmetry.space_group_name_H-M   'P 1'
#
loop_
_entity.id
_entity.type
_entity.pdbx_description
1 polymer ?
#
loop_
_entity_poly.entity_id
_entity_poly.type
_entity_poly.pdbx_seq_one_letter_code
_entity_poly.pdbx_strand_id
1 'polypeptide(L)'
;MASSARINMADQITYQAPAFDTLIDEEGRFGTELKVTRDIFFATTPQSLVILDEIAEGTTTHEKMSLSGDIMEGFYTIGNNTLLVTHSSELVEHFRKQNKGQYLQVEFKGSKPTHRLVPGVSSESHALRVATKIGFSPDDIRDHLTEKGYIPG
;
A
#
# COMPACT_ATOMS: atom_id res chain seq x y z
N MET A 1 20.63 -6.68 -6.07
CA MET A 1 20.49 -6.57 -7.54
C MET A 1 19.99 -7.90 -8.08
N ALA A 2 19.05 -7.88 -9.03
CA ALA A 2 18.60 -9.10 -9.71
C ALA A 2 19.69 -9.56 -10.69
N SER A 3 19.95 -10.86 -10.79
CA SER A 3 20.93 -11.44 -11.72
C SER A 3 20.37 -11.53 -13.15
N SER A 4 19.03 -11.55 -13.29
CA SER A 4 18.33 -11.54 -14.58
C SER A 4 16.91 -11.02 -14.38
N ALA A 5 16.33 -10.46 -15.44
CA ALA A 5 14.92 -10.08 -15.48
C ALA A 5 14.35 -10.43 -16.86
N ARG A 6 13.07 -10.85 -16.89
CA ARG A 6 12.28 -10.98 -18.10
C ARG A 6 11.04 -10.12 -17.94
N ILE A 7 10.85 -9.18 -18.84
CA ILE A 7 9.74 -8.25 -18.85
C ILE A 7 9.09 -8.32 -20.23
N ASN A 8 7.78 -8.53 -20.28
CA ASN A 8 7.02 -8.41 -21.51
C ASN A 8 7.01 -6.95 -21.95
N MET A 9 7.03 -6.71 -23.26
CA MET A 9 6.86 -5.35 -23.76
C MET A 9 5.45 -4.88 -23.43
N ALA A 10 5.38 -3.78 -22.69
CA ALA A 10 4.14 -3.03 -22.47
C ALA A 10 4.03 -1.93 -23.55
N ASP A 11 2.79 -1.61 -23.95
CA ASP A 11 2.53 -0.47 -24.85
C ASP A 11 2.77 0.86 -24.12
N GLN A 12 2.53 0.88 -22.81
CA GLN A 12 2.83 1.98 -21.91
C GLN A 12 3.18 1.48 -20.50
N ILE A 13 4.01 2.24 -19.81
CA ILE A 13 4.36 2.02 -18.41
C ILE A 13 3.99 3.30 -17.66
N THR A 14 3.10 3.17 -16.70
CA THR A 14 2.64 4.30 -15.89
C THR A 14 2.99 4.06 -14.43
N TYR A 15 3.47 5.10 -13.75
CA TYR A 15 3.78 5.09 -12.34
C TYR A 15 3.09 6.25 -11.63
N GLN A 16 2.31 5.94 -10.61
CA GLN A 16 1.75 6.91 -9.68
C GLN A 16 2.51 6.82 -8.36
N ALA A 17 3.26 7.87 -8.05
CA ALA A 17 3.90 8.03 -6.75
C ALA A 17 2.90 8.56 -5.71
N PRO A 18 3.17 8.33 -4.41
CA PRO A 18 2.42 8.98 -3.35
C PRO A 18 2.45 10.51 -3.51
N ALA A 19 1.30 11.16 -3.35
CA ALA A 19 1.23 12.62 -3.44
C ALA A 19 1.91 13.25 -2.22
N PHE A 20 3.12 13.78 -2.41
CA PHE A 20 3.78 14.66 -1.43
C PHE A 20 3.34 16.09 -1.71
N ASP A 21 2.89 16.80 -0.67
CA ASP A 21 2.54 18.21 -0.58
C ASP A 21 2.62 19.01 -1.91
N THR A 22 1.62 18.86 -2.76
CA THR A 22 1.38 19.79 -3.85
C THR A 22 0.40 20.86 -3.38
N LEU A 23 0.65 22.10 -3.80
CA LEU A 23 -0.18 23.26 -3.56
C LEU A 23 -1.67 22.91 -3.63
N ILE A 24 -2.41 23.36 -2.62
CA ILE A 24 -3.81 23.03 -2.35
C ILE A 24 -4.66 23.48 -3.55
N ASP A 25 -5.07 22.52 -4.37
CA ASP A 25 -6.20 22.67 -5.28
C ASP A 25 -7.49 22.69 -4.44
N GLU A 26 -8.57 23.29 -4.98
CA GLU A 26 -9.89 23.36 -4.32
C GLU A 26 -10.42 21.99 -3.85
N GLU A 27 -9.95 20.91 -4.44
CA GLU A 27 -10.33 19.53 -4.15
C GLU A 27 -9.39 18.83 -3.14
N GLY A 28 -8.31 19.50 -2.74
CA GLY A 28 -7.33 18.99 -1.82
C GLY A 28 -6.47 17.84 -2.38
N ARG A 29 -5.57 17.30 -1.53
CA ARG A 29 -4.65 16.20 -1.87
C ARG A 29 -5.36 14.98 -2.46
N PHE A 30 -6.47 14.59 -1.86
CA PHE A 30 -7.25 13.42 -2.28
C PHE A 30 -7.82 13.58 -3.70
N GLY A 31 -8.40 14.75 -4.01
CA GLY A 31 -8.95 15.01 -5.35
C GLY A 31 -7.87 15.00 -6.43
N THR A 32 -6.69 15.56 -6.14
CA THR A 32 -5.54 15.52 -7.06
C THR A 32 -5.06 14.10 -7.31
N GLU A 33 -4.93 13.28 -6.27
CA GLU A 33 -4.56 11.87 -6.38
C GLU A 33 -5.55 11.09 -7.24
N LEU A 34 -6.85 11.27 -7.01
CA LEU A 34 -7.90 10.62 -7.79
C LEU A 34 -7.91 11.04 -9.26
N LYS A 35 -7.65 12.30 -9.57
CA LYS A 35 -7.53 12.77 -10.97
C LYS A 35 -6.41 12.02 -11.69
N VAL A 36 -5.24 11.88 -11.06
CA VAL A 36 -4.12 11.15 -11.63
C VAL A 36 -4.47 9.67 -11.82
N THR A 37 -5.05 9.03 -10.81
CA THR A 37 -5.50 7.63 -10.90
C THR A 37 -6.53 7.44 -12.02
N ARG A 38 -7.50 8.35 -12.14
CA ARG A 38 -8.50 8.34 -13.21
C ARG A 38 -7.86 8.43 -14.59
N ASP A 39 -6.93 9.35 -14.78
CA ASP A 39 -6.29 9.57 -16.08
C ASP A 39 -5.45 8.35 -16.49
N ILE A 40 -4.75 7.73 -15.54
CA ILE A 40 -4.07 6.46 -15.73
C ILE A 40 -5.07 5.37 -16.13
N PHE A 41 -6.16 5.24 -15.38
CA PHE A 41 -7.17 4.20 -15.60
C PHE A 41 -7.77 4.29 -17.01
N PHE A 42 -8.15 5.49 -17.45
CA PHE A 42 -8.76 5.70 -18.76
C PHE A 42 -7.77 5.53 -19.93
N ALA A 43 -6.48 5.72 -19.70
CA ALA A 43 -5.45 5.47 -20.70
C ALA A 43 -4.99 4.01 -20.77
N THR A 44 -5.34 3.18 -19.77
CA THR A 44 -4.84 1.81 -19.64
C THR A 44 -5.46 0.88 -20.69
N THR A 45 -4.61 0.06 -21.33
CA THR A 45 -4.97 -1.02 -22.23
C THR A 45 -4.61 -2.39 -21.62
N PRO A 46 -5.08 -3.53 -22.17
CA PRO A 46 -4.67 -4.85 -21.68
C PRO A 46 -3.16 -5.14 -21.74
N GLN A 47 -2.39 -4.37 -22.54
CA GLN A 47 -0.92 -4.50 -22.63
C GLN A 47 -0.15 -3.51 -21.76
N SER A 48 -0.84 -2.67 -21.00
CA SER A 48 -0.19 -1.67 -20.14
C SER A 48 0.40 -2.30 -18.88
N LEU A 49 1.48 -1.70 -18.38
CA LEU A 49 2.00 -1.91 -17.04
C LEU A 49 1.67 -0.68 -16.19
N VAL A 50 0.85 -0.87 -15.17
CA VAL A 50 0.48 0.18 -14.22
C VAL A 50 1.13 -0.10 -12.87
N ILE A 51 1.82 0.88 -12.31
CA ILE A 51 2.46 0.81 -11.00
C ILE A 51 1.84 1.90 -10.13
N LEU A 52 1.21 1.48 -9.02
CA LEU A 52 0.56 2.36 -8.06
C LEU A 52 1.24 2.21 -6.70
N ASP A 53 1.71 3.31 -6.14
CA ASP A 53 2.30 3.36 -4.81
C ASP A 53 1.31 4.05 -3.87
N GLU A 54 0.48 3.27 -3.22
CA GLU A 54 -0.74 3.61 -2.51
C GLU A 54 -1.84 4.21 -3.41
N ILE A 55 -3.10 4.07 -2.99
CA ILE A 55 -4.26 4.68 -3.64
C ILE A 55 -5.22 5.21 -2.58
N ALA A 56 -5.84 6.35 -2.85
CA ALA A 56 -6.88 6.96 -2.02
C ALA A 56 -6.43 7.25 -0.57
N GLU A 57 -5.17 7.71 -0.37
CA GLU A 57 -4.61 7.96 0.96
C GLU A 57 -5.27 9.15 1.70
N GLY A 58 -5.89 10.07 0.99
CA GLY A 58 -6.43 11.32 1.54
C GLY A 58 -7.85 11.25 2.10
N THR A 59 -8.45 10.06 2.28
CA THR A 59 -9.84 9.90 2.72
C THR A 59 -9.99 8.96 3.92
N THR A 60 -11.23 8.77 4.40
CA THR A 60 -11.53 7.86 5.50
C THR A 60 -11.23 6.40 5.11
N THR A 61 -10.92 5.55 6.09
CA THR A 61 -10.58 4.14 5.86
C THR A 61 -11.66 3.39 5.07
N HIS A 62 -12.93 3.65 5.36
CA HIS A 62 -14.04 2.99 4.68
C HIS A 62 -14.17 3.42 3.21
N GLU A 63 -14.09 4.72 2.94
CA GLU A 63 -14.16 5.24 1.57
C GLU A 63 -12.92 4.81 0.76
N LYS A 64 -11.73 4.84 1.39
CA LYS A 64 -10.50 4.34 0.80
C LYS A 64 -10.68 2.88 0.36
N MET A 65 -11.18 2.01 1.23
CA MET A 65 -11.40 0.59 0.92
C MET A 65 -12.34 0.38 -0.26
N SER A 66 -13.51 1.05 -0.25
CA SER A 66 -14.48 0.92 -1.33
C SER A 66 -13.89 1.37 -2.66
N LEU A 67 -13.33 2.58 -2.70
CA LEU A 67 -12.82 3.17 -3.93
C LEU A 67 -11.60 2.45 -4.47
N SER A 68 -10.63 2.10 -3.61
CA SER A 68 -9.45 1.33 -4.01
C SER A 68 -9.84 -0.06 -4.50
N GLY A 69 -10.84 -0.69 -3.88
CA GLY A 69 -11.40 -1.96 -4.33
C GLY A 69 -11.96 -1.86 -5.74
N ASP A 70 -12.81 -0.88 -6.00
CA ASP A 70 -13.44 -0.67 -7.31
C ASP A 70 -12.40 -0.34 -8.41
N ILE A 71 -11.41 0.50 -8.11
CA ILE A 71 -10.32 0.83 -9.02
C ILE A 71 -9.52 -0.43 -9.38
N MET A 72 -9.12 -1.23 -8.39
CA MET A 72 -8.33 -2.44 -8.63
C MET A 72 -9.15 -3.52 -9.36
N GLU A 73 -10.45 -3.64 -9.08
CA GLU A 73 -11.36 -4.51 -9.83
C GLU A 73 -11.45 -4.07 -11.30
N GLY A 74 -11.48 -2.77 -11.54
CA GLY A 74 -11.45 -2.22 -12.90
C GLY A 74 -10.18 -2.61 -13.65
N PHE A 75 -9.00 -2.44 -13.07
CA PHE A 75 -7.74 -2.87 -13.67
C PHE A 75 -7.70 -4.39 -13.91
N TYR A 76 -8.20 -5.19 -12.95
CA TYR A 76 -8.31 -6.63 -13.11
C TYR A 76 -9.22 -7.00 -14.29
N THR A 77 -10.31 -6.26 -14.49
CA THR A 77 -11.25 -6.46 -15.59
C THR A 77 -10.65 -6.08 -16.96
N ILE A 78 -9.85 -5.01 -17.00
CA ILE A 78 -9.08 -4.63 -18.20
C ILE A 78 -8.09 -5.74 -18.56
N GLY A 79 -7.54 -6.47 -17.58
CA GLY A 79 -6.60 -7.57 -17.77
C GLY A 79 -5.16 -7.11 -18.03
N ASN A 80 -4.83 -5.87 -17.69
CA ASN A 80 -3.46 -5.34 -17.74
C ASN A 80 -2.60 -5.86 -16.59
N ASN A 81 -1.31 -5.61 -16.64
CA ASN A 81 -0.41 -5.86 -15.52
C ASN A 81 -0.45 -4.66 -14.55
N THR A 82 -0.96 -4.88 -13.34
CA THR A 82 -0.96 -3.85 -12.29
C THR A 82 -0.13 -4.30 -11.09
N LEU A 83 0.79 -3.47 -10.66
CA LEU A 83 1.55 -3.61 -9.42
C LEU A 83 1.06 -2.56 -8.43
N LEU A 84 0.48 -3.01 -7.33
CA LEU A 84 0.08 -2.13 -6.22
C LEU A 84 1.01 -2.35 -5.02
N VAL A 85 1.62 -1.28 -4.55
CA VAL A 85 2.27 -1.22 -3.24
C VAL A 85 1.26 -0.63 -2.26
N THR A 86 0.97 -1.30 -1.17
CA THR A 86 -0.02 -0.82 -0.19
C THR A 86 0.26 -1.31 1.22
N HIS A 87 -0.14 -0.50 2.20
CA HIS A 87 -0.20 -0.86 3.61
C HIS A 87 -1.60 -1.32 4.07
N SER A 88 -2.60 -1.30 3.18
CA SER A 88 -3.96 -1.72 3.49
C SER A 88 -4.09 -3.25 3.52
N SER A 89 -4.01 -3.83 4.71
CA SER A 89 -4.25 -5.26 4.93
C SER A 89 -5.67 -5.68 4.53
N GLU A 90 -6.64 -4.80 4.70
CA GLU A 90 -8.05 -5.04 4.37
C GLU A 90 -8.24 -5.18 2.85
N LEU A 91 -7.62 -4.31 2.06
CA LEU A 91 -7.64 -4.37 0.60
C LEU A 91 -6.97 -5.67 0.10
N VAL A 92 -5.84 -6.02 0.67
CA VAL A 92 -5.12 -7.27 0.36
C VAL A 92 -6.00 -8.48 0.67
N GLU A 93 -6.62 -8.55 1.84
CA GLU A 93 -7.51 -9.66 2.21
C GLU A 93 -8.77 -9.73 1.37
N HIS A 94 -9.30 -8.59 0.94
CA HIS A 94 -10.45 -8.54 0.01
C HIS A 94 -10.15 -9.31 -1.28
N PHE A 95 -9.04 -9.01 -1.95
CA PHE A 95 -8.65 -9.68 -3.20
C PHE A 95 -8.16 -11.12 -2.99
N ARG A 96 -7.49 -11.38 -1.87
CA ARG A 96 -7.03 -12.73 -1.52
C ARG A 96 -8.20 -13.71 -1.35
N LYS A 97 -9.29 -13.30 -0.71
CA LYS A 97 -10.51 -14.11 -0.58
C LYS A 97 -11.15 -14.45 -1.93
N GLN A 98 -10.92 -13.63 -2.94
CA GLN A 98 -11.39 -13.85 -4.30
C GLN A 98 -10.40 -14.63 -5.17
N ASN A 99 -9.25 -15.06 -4.62
CA ASN A 99 -8.14 -15.70 -5.35
C ASN A 99 -7.61 -14.83 -6.51
N LYS A 100 -7.59 -13.52 -6.36
CA LYS A 100 -7.10 -12.56 -7.35
C LYS A 100 -5.72 -12.05 -6.99
N GLY A 101 -4.81 -11.98 -7.96
CA GLY A 101 -3.49 -11.40 -7.83
C GLY A 101 -2.43 -12.32 -7.24
N GLN A 102 -1.23 -11.78 -7.16
CA GLN A 102 -0.07 -12.39 -6.49
C GLN A 102 0.37 -11.47 -5.35
N TYR A 103 0.78 -12.06 -4.24
CA TYR A 103 1.12 -11.31 -3.04
C TYR A 103 2.58 -11.48 -2.70
N LEU A 104 3.25 -10.36 -2.53
CA LEU A 104 4.65 -10.30 -2.16
C LEU A 104 4.79 -9.40 -0.93
N GLN A 105 5.73 -9.74 -0.08
CA GLN A 105 6.09 -8.93 1.08
C GLN A 105 7.60 -8.74 1.15
N VAL A 106 8.02 -7.68 1.80
CA VAL A 106 9.43 -7.48 2.11
C VAL A 106 9.87 -8.50 3.15
N GLU A 107 10.95 -9.23 2.88
CA GLU A 107 11.57 -10.13 3.84
C GLU A 107 12.29 -9.35 4.94
N PHE A 108 12.10 -9.77 6.19
CA PHE A 108 12.83 -9.24 7.34
C PHE A 108 13.66 -10.33 8.03
N LYS A 109 14.84 -9.96 8.53
CA LYS A 109 15.63 -10.73 9.50
C LYS A 109 15.64 -9.96 10.81
N GLY A 110 14.83 -10.40 11.79
CA GLY A 110 14.51 -9.60 12.97
C GLY A 110 13.85 -8.29 12.55
N SER A 111 14.33 -7.16 13.04
CA SER A 111 13.79 -5.82 12.71
C SER A 111 14.36 -5.18 11.43
N LYS A 112 15.29 -5.85 10.72
CA LYS A 112 15.97 -5.28 9.55
C LYS A 112 15.41 -5.85 8.25
N PRO A 113 15.03 -5.02 7.26
CA PRO A 113 14.64 -5.49 5.94
C PRO A 113 15.86 -6.07 5.20
N THR A 114 15.65 -7.17 4.48
CA THR A 114 16.69 -7.78 3.64
C THR A 114 16.72 -7.22 2.23
N HIS A 115 15.79 -6.31 1.90
CA HIS A 115 15.57 -5.79 0.55
C HIS A 115 15.20 -6.87 -0.48
N ARG A 116 14.63 -7.98 -0.02
CA ARG A 116 14.08 -9.04 -0.87
C ARG A 116 12.57 -9.07 -0.77
N LEU A 117 11.94 -9.35 -1.90
CA LEU A 117 10.52 -9.68 -1.95
C LEU A 117 10.36 -11.20 -1.91
N VAL A 118 9.47 -11.66 -1.02
CA VAL A 118 9.12 -13.08 -0.88
C VAL A 118 7.60 -13.25 -1.00
N PRO A 119 7.11 -14.40 -1.47
CA PRO A 119 5.68 -14.67 -1.51
C PRO A 119 5.03 -14.57 -0.13
N GLY A 120 3.87 -13.94 -0.07
CA GLY A 120 3.07 -13.84 1.14
C GLY A 120 2.54 -12.44 1.41
N VAL A 121 1.83 -12.32 2.53
CA VAL A 121 1.27 -11.08 3.07
C VAL A 121 1.87 -10.88 4.45
N SER A 122 2.36 -9.67 4.73
CA SER A 122 2.88 -9.33 6.05
C SER A 122 1.76 -9.38 7.09
N SER A 123 1.98 -10.13 8.15
CA SER A 123 1.08 -10.18 9.32
C SER A 123 1.36 -9.09 10.35
N GLU A 124 2.51 -8.41 10.23
CA GLU A 124 2.93 -7.41 11.19
C GLU A 124 2.62 -5.99 10.70
N SER A 125 1.99 -5.20 11.56
CA SER A 125 1.79 -3.78 11.32
C SER A 125 3.12 -3.05 11.27
N HIS A 126 3.37 -2.30 10.20
CA HIS A 126 4.53 -1.41 10.09
C HIS A 126 4.57 -0.41 11.25
N ALA A 127 3.42 0.15 11.62
CA ALA A 127 3.29 1.10 12.72
C ALA A 127 3.73 0.51 14.07
N LEU A 128 3.32 -0.72 14.38
CA LEU A 128 3.74 -1.39 15.61
C LEU A 128 5.25 -1.64 15.64
N ARG A 129 5.83 -2.02 14.50
CA ARG A 129 7.28 -2.22 14.37
C ARG A 129 8.06 -0.93 14.59
N VAL A 130 7.59 0.18 14.04
CA VAL A 130 8.18 1.51 14.26
C VAL A 130 8.03 1.92 15.72
N ALA A 131 6.82 1.77 16.30
CA ALA A 131 6.56 2.09 17.71
C ALA A 131 7.50 1.31 18.65
N THR A 132 7.66 0.01 18.44
CA THR A 132 8.60 -0.82 19.21
C THR A 132 10.05 -0.34 19.05
N LYS A 133 10.45 0.01 17.82
CA LYS A 133 11.83 0.47 17.56
C LYS A 133 12.18 1.79 18.25
N ILE A 134 11.20 2.67 18.44
CA ILE A 134 11.40 3.97 19.11
C ILE A 134 11.09 3.92 20.62
N GLY A 135 10.74 2.76 21.18
CA GLY A 135 10.36 2.62 22.58
C GLY A 135 9.02 3.26 22.90
N PHE A 136 8.04 3.16 22.02
CA PHE A 136 6.68 3.70 22.17
C PHE A 136 5.62 2.69 21.74
N SER A 137 5.86 1.42 22.04
CA SER A 137 4.90 0.34 21.85
C SER A 137 3.79 0.41 22.93
N PRO A 138 2.67 -0.31 22.76
CA PRO A 138 1.66 -0.42 23.81
C PRO A 138 2.19 -0.88 25.16
N ASP A 139 3.21 -1.74 25.17
CA ASP A 139 3.85 -2.21 26.41
C ASP A 139 4.71 -1.09 27.02
N ASP A 140 5.53 -0.40 26.23
CA ASP A 140 6.32 0.75 26.71
C ASP A 140 5.41 1.84 27.32
N ILE A 141 4.25 2.10 26.69
CA ILE A 141 3.26 3.07 27.21
C ILE A 141 2.70 2.57 28.55
N ARG A 142 2.32 1.29 28.64
CA ARG A 142 1.77 0.70 29.87
C ARG A 142 2.79 0.74 30.99
N ASP A 143 4.03 0.36 30.73
CA ASP A 143 5.11 0.34 31.71
C ASP A 143 5.36 1.76 32.24
N HIS A 144 5.41 2.76 31.37
CA HIS A 144 5.54 4.16 31.77
C HIS A 144 4.37 4.63 32.68
N LEU A 145 3.12 4.28 32.33
CA LEU A 145 1.95 4.67 33.13
C LEU A 145 1.96 4.00 34.51
N THR A 146 2.40 2.74 34.57
CA THR A 146 2.56 1.99 35.83
C THR A 146 3.67 2.61 36.68
N GLU A 147 4.83 2.87 36.11
CA GLU A 147 5.97 3.49 36.79
C GLU A 147 5.62 4.86 37.40
N LYS A 148 4.79 5.64 36.71
CA LYS A 148 4.31 6.95 37.18
C LYS A 148 3.11 6.85 38.13
N GLY A 149 2.58 5.65 38.39
CA GLY A 149 1.44 5.44 39.28
C GLY A 149 0.10 5.91 38.72
N TYR A 150 -0.02 6.08 37.41
CA TYR A 150 -1.30 6.45 36.76
C TYR A 150 -2.25 5.26 36.60
N ILE A 151 -1.71 4.06 36.54
CA ILE A 151 -2.46 2.80 36.51
C ILE A 151 -1.85 1.81 37.51
N PRO A 152 -2.65 0.89 38.10
CA PRO A 152 -2.13 -0.18 38.95
C PRO A 152 -1.23 -1.12 38.15
N GLY A 153 -0.19 -1.63 38.80
CA GLY A 153 0.72 -2.62 38.25
C GLY A 153 0.14 -4.05 38.24
#